data_e513c9fefa2607c52b1fa092b50399f5
#
_entry.id   e513c9fefa2607c52b1fa092b50399f5
#
_cell.length_a   1.000
_cell.length_b   1.000
_cell.length_c   1.000
_cell.angle_alpha   90.00
_cell.angle_beta   90.00
_cell.angle_gamma   90.00
#
_symmetry.space_group_name_H-M   'P 1'
#
loop_
_entity.id
_entity.type
_entity.pdbx_description
1 polymer ?
#
loop_
_entity_poly.entity_id
_entity_poly.type
_entity_poly.pdbx_seq_one_letter_code
_entity_poly.pdbx_strand_id
1 'polypeptide(L)'
;ERINPGFLRAYADFFDAHPDAVVAGGRIIAEYVTGRPAWLSKYTEMPIANPMDFGDAVRPFPAGRVPGGGNMAFRRSAALRYGGFDPSLGRVGRMLIGGEENDFFERLMRGGETCWYVPGAVMWHIIPPEKLTESYFRRLCYNVGVSQRLRAGIYRRYPKAVVLECMKWAATLLLSLTMSPRKSLWLIRMRYEISRGLFSRTGH
;
A
#
# COMPACT_ATOMS: atom_id res chain seq x y z
N GLU A 1 4.55 -14.44 -5.92
CA GLU A 1 4.94 -13.28 -6.74
C GLU A 1 5.84 -13.75 -7.87
N ARG A 2 5.82 -13.05 -9.00
CA ARG A 2 6.68 -13.31 -10.16
C ARG A 2 7.24 -11.97 -10.63
N ILE A 3 8.50 -11.96 -11.06
CA ILE A 3 9.18 -10.77 -11.59
C ILE A 3 9.59 -10.98 -13.05
N ASN A 4 9.76 -9.88 -13.80
CA ASN A 4 10.29 -9.97 -15.16
C ASN A 4 11.81 -10.24 -15.16
N PRO A 5 12.37 -10.82 -16.24
CA PRO A 5 13.81 -11.12 -16.32
C PRO A 5 14.73 -9.90 -16.11
N GLY A 6 14.27 -8.72 -16.50
CA GLY A 6 15.02 -7.47 -16.36
C GLY A 6 14.82 -6.74 -15.02
N PHE A 7 14.14 -7.33 -14.04
CA PHE A 7 13.74 -6.67 -12.79
C PHE A 7 14.92 -6.02 -12.04
N LEU A 8 15.95 -6.78 -11.74
CA LEU A 8 17.12 -6.26 -11.02
C LEU A 8 17.93 -5.28 -11.88
N ARG A 9 18.04 -5.56 -13.20
CA ARG A 9 18.73 -4.69 -14.14
C ARG A 9 18.07 -3.31 -14.20
N ALA A 10 16.74 -3.25 -14.25
CA ALA A 10 16.01 -1.99 -14.26
C ALA A 10 16.32 -1.10 -13.05
N TYR A 11 16.46 -1.69 -11.87
CA TYR A 11 16.87 -0.94 -10.67
C TYR A 11 18.35 -0.54 -10.71
N ALA A 12 19.23 -1.44 -11.14
CA ALA A 12 20.67 -1.13 -11.27
C ALA A 12 20.89 0.05 -12.23
N ASP A 13 20.37 -0.05 -13.45
CA ASP A 13 20.49 0.99 -14.47
C ASP A 13 19.87 2.33 -13.97
N PHE A 14 18.74 2.27 -13.23
CA PHE A 14 18.14 3.46 -12.62
C PHE A 14 19.07 4.12 -11.61
N PHE A 15 19.62 3.36 -10.65
CA PHE A 15 20.49 3.93 -9.62
C PHE A 15 21.85 4.38 -10.15
N ASP A 16 22.34 3.77 -11.24
CA ASP A 16 23.56 4.22 -11.93
C ASP A 16 23.33 5.56 -12.64
N ALA A 17 22.17 5.70 -13.30
CA ALA A 17 21.79 6.95 -13.98
C ALA A 17 21.37 8.08 -13.00
N HIS A 18 21.00 7.74 -11.77
CA HIS A 18 20.50 8.69 -10.75
C HIS A 18 21.25 8.48 -9.43
N PRO A 19 22.52 8.92 -9.32
CA PRO A 19 23.36 8.68 -8.14
C PRO A 19 22.78 9.27 -6.86
N ASP A 20 22.03 10.36 -6.94
CA ASP A 20 21.37 11.01 -5.79
C ASP A 20 20.06 10.34 -5.37
N ALA A 21 19.49 9.47 -6.20
CA ALA A 21 18.29 8.73 -5.84
C ALA A 21 18.62 7.66 -4.78
N VAL A 22 17.82 7.58 -3.73
CA VAL A 22 18.05 6.65 -2.63
C VAL A 22 17.00 5.55 -2.54
N VAL A 23 15.82 5.75 -3.16
CA VAL A 23 14.70 4.79 -3.11
C VAL A 23 13.91 4.80 -4.41
N ALA A 24 13.51 3.60 -4.84
CA ALA A 24 12.69 3.38 -6.02
C ALA A 24 11.66 2.27 -5.75
N GLY A 25 10.60 2.26 -6.54
CA GLY A 25 9.63 1.18 -6.62
C GLY A 25 9.22 0.95 -8.07
N GLY A 26 8.76 -0.26 -8.38
CA GLY A 26 8.40 -0.65 -9.73
C GLY A 26 6.91 -0.82 -9.98
N ARG A 27 6.61 -1.30 -11.17
CA ARG A 27 5.24 -1.64 -11.61
C ARG A 27 4.76 -2.89 -10.90
N ILE A 28 3.54 -2.84 -10.34
CA ILE A 28 2.88 -3.98 -9.72
C ILE A 28 1.60 -4.28 -10.49
N ILE A 29 1.54 -5.48 -11.06
CA ILE A 29 0.41 -5.98 -11.81
C ILE A 29 -0.31 -7.04 -10.97
N ALA A 30 -1.60 -6.87 -10.74
CA ALA A 30 -2.40 -7.89 -10.06
C ALA A 30 -2.65 -9.08 -10.99
N GLU A 31 -2.27 -10.28 -10.56
CA GLU A 31 -2.49 -11.54 -11.28
C GLU A 31 -3.40 -12.44 -10.44
N TYR A 32 -4.64 -12.63 -10.89
CA TYR A 32 -5.65 -13.40 -10.18
C TYR A 32 -5.65 -14.86 -10.67
N VAL A 33 -5.35 -15.82 -9.79
CA VAL A 33 -5.27 -17.26 -10.14
C VAL A 33 -6.61 -17.79 -10.68
N THR A 34 -7.73 -17.33 -10.12
CA THR A 34 -9.09 -17.75 -10.52
C THR A 34 -9.85 -16.67 -11.29
N GLY A 35 -9.13 -15.70 -11.86
CA GLY A 35 -9.73 -14.55 -12.52
C GLY A 35 -10.14 -13.44 -11.54
N ARG A 36 -10.25 -12.22 -12.06
CA ARG A 36 -10.59 -11.01 -11.28
C ARG A 36 -12.08 -11.02 -10.92
N PRO A 37 -12.44 -11.00 -9.62
CA PRO A 37 -13.85 -11.03 -9.21
C PRO A 37 -14.63 -9.78 -9.67
N ALA A 38 -15.91 -9.98 -10.07
CA ALA A 38 -16.75 -8.88 -10.53
C ALA A 38 -17.07 -7.82 -9.45
N TRP A 39 -16.93 -8.18 -8.16
CA TRP A 39 -17.14 -7.25 -7.05
C TRP A 39 -15.96 -6.30 -6.82
N LEU A 40 -14.76 -6.62 -7.32
CA LEU A 40 -13.60 -5.75 -7.20
C LEU A 40 -13.78 -4.49 -8.03
N SER A 41 -13.66 -3.36 -7.36
CA SER A 41 -13.44 -2.04 -7.98
C SER A 41 -11.97 -1.66 -7.85
N LYS A 42 -11.53 -0.62 -8.57
CA LYS A 42 -10.17 -0.06 -8.40
C LYS A 42 -9.85 0.35 -6.95
N TYR A 43 -10.87 0.64 -6.15
CA TYR A 43 -10.71 1.04 -4.74
C TYR A 43 -10.58 -0.16 -3.80
N THR A 44 -11.43 -1.18 -3.98
CA THR A 44 -11.41 -2.39 -3.15
C THR A 44 -10.26 -3.33 -3.50
N GLU A 45 -9.66 -3.17 -4.66
CA GLU A 45 -8.48 -3.89 -5.12
C GLU A 45 -7.20 -3.44 -4.39
N MET A 46 -7.14 -2.15 -4.01
CA MET A 46 -5.93 -1.57 -3.39
C MET A 46 -5.42 -2.32 -2.15
N PRO A 47 -6.22 -2.66 -1.14
CA PRO A 47 -5.72 -3.39 0.02
C PRO A 47 -5.30 -4.84 -0.28
N ILE A 48 -5.86 -5.47 -1.33
CA ILE A 48 -5.57 -6.86 -1.69
C ILE A 48 -4.30 -6.98 -2.53
N ALA A 49 -4.23 -6.20 -3.62
CA ALA A 49 -3.25 -6.37 -4.68
C ALA A 49 -2.27 -5.20 -4.80
N ASN A 50 -2.66 -4.01 -4.31
CA ASN A 50 -1.88 -2.78 -4.40
C ASN A 50 -1.29 -2.54 -5.80
N PRO A 51 -2.12 -2.58 -6.89
CA PRO A 51 -1.60 -2.42 -8.23
C PRO A 51 -0.98 -1.03 -8.40
N MET A 52 0.15 -0.98 -9.09
CA MET A 52 0.91 0.25 -9.35
C MET A 52 1.34 0.29 -10.80
N ASP A 53 0.71 1.14 -11.57
CA ASP A 53 1.13 1.47 -12.93
C ASP A 53 0.96 2.97 -13.14
N PHE A 54 2.08 3.65 -13.32
CA PHE A 54 2.12 5.10 -13.53
C PHE A 54 2.69 5.46 -14.91
N GLY A 55 2.58 4.54 -15.88
CA GLY A 55 3.07 4.72 -17.25
C GLY A 55 4.47 4.18 -17.46
N ASP A 56 5.07 4.50 -18.62
CA ASP A 56 6.30 3.87 -19.08
C ASP A 56 7.56 4.74 -18.87
N ALA A 57 7.41 5.90 -18.24
CA ALA A 57 8.53 6.79 -17.94
C ALA A 57 8.97 6.67 -16.48
N VAL A 58 10.29 6.72 -16.24
CA VAL A 58 10.85 6.94 -14.90
C VAL A 58 10.42 8.31 -14.41
N ARG A 59 9.87 8.38 -13.20
CA ARG A 59 9.32 9.61 -12.62
C ARG A 59 9.22 9.52 -11.10
N PRO A 60 9.07 10.63 -10.36
CA PRO A 60 8.66 10.58 -8.96
C PRO A 60 7.30 9.87 -8.80
N PHE A 61 7.14 9.14 -7.69
CA PHE A 61 5.83 8.62 -7.32
C PHE A 61 4.81 9.75 -7.21
N PRO A 62 3.56 9.52 -7.62
CA PRO A 62 2.49 10.51 -7.42
C PRO A 62 2.30 10.87 -5.95
N ALA A 63 1.85 12.08 -5.66
CA ALA A 63 1.62 12.56 -4.29
C ALA A 63 0.74 11.57 -3.49
N GLY A 64 1.17 11.24 -2.28
CA GLY A 64 0.49 10.29 -1.42
C GLY A 64 0.65 8.81 -1.80
N ARG A 65 1.51 8.50 -2.77
CA ARG A 65 1.87 7.13 -3.15
C ARG A 65 3.32 6.85 -2.78
N VAL A 66 3.60 5.61 -2.38
CA VAL A 66 4.93 5.11 -2.06
C VAL A 66 5.12 3.72 -2.70
N PRO A 67 6.33 3.23 -2.87
CA PRO A 67 6.58 1.88 -3.33
C PRO A 67 5.82 0.84 -2.51
N GLY A 68 5.41 -0.25 -3.16
CA GLY A 68 4.83 -1.40 -2.46
C GLY A 68 5.92 -2.32 -1.93
N GLY A 69 5.72 -2.91 -0.75
CA GLY A 69 6.70 -3.75 -0.06
C GLY A 69 7.27 -4.92 -0.89
N GLY A 70 6.48 -5.45 -1.84
CA GLY A 70 6.93 -6.52 -2.73
C GLY A 70 7.77 -6.03 -3.93
N ASN A 71 7.76 -4.73 -4.24
CA ASN A 71 8.47 -4.16 -5.39
C ASN A 71 9.09 -2.80 -5.04
N MET A 72 10.18 -2.85 -4.29
CA MET A 72 10.95 -1.68 -3.88
C MET A 72 12.43 -1.97 -3.86
N ALA A 73 13.23 -0.95 -4.08
CA ALA A 73 14.68 -0.97 -3.96
C ALA A 73 15.16 0.33 -3.30
N PHE A 74 16.21 0.24 -2.50
CA PHE A 74 16.80 1.42 -1.85
C PHE A 74 18.29 1.21 -1.61
N ARG A 75 19.03 2.30 -1.55
CA ARG A 75 20.44 2.24 -1.17
C ARG A 75 20.56 1.84 0.29
N ARG A 76 21.48 0.93 0.60
CA ARG A 76 21.75 0.49 1.97
C ARG A 76 22.04 1.67 2.91
N SER A 77 22.78 2.66 2.43
CA SER A 77 23.08 3.89 3.18
C SER A 77 21.81 4.64 3.62
N ALA A 78 20.78 4.69 2.78
CA ALA A 78 19.50 5.29 3.13
C ALA A 78 18.79 4.48 4.24
N ALA A 79 18.78 3.13 4.14
CA ALA A 79 18.21 2.31 5.19
C ALA A 79 18.90 2.55 6.54
N LEU A 80 20.22 2.60 6.56
CA LEU A 80 20.98 2.88 7.78
C LEU A 80 20.71 4.29 8.33
N ARG A 81 20.68 5.30 7.45
CA ARG A 81 20.45 6.71 7.83
C ARG A 81 19.05 6.93 8.42
N TYR A 82 18.04 6.27 7.88
CA TYR A 82 16.64 6.43 8.26
C TYR A 82 16.11 5.32 9.18
N GLY A 83 16.98 4.47 9.74
CA GLY A 83 16.66 3.50 10.79
C GLY A 83 15.92 2.24 10.33
N GLY A 84 15.92 1.94 9.01
CA GLY A 84 15.31 0.72 8.47
C GLY A 84 13.80 0.59 8.71
N PHE A 85 13.33 -0.65 8.76
CA PHE A 85 11.92 -0.96 9.06
C PHE A 85 11.71 -1.12 10.56
N ASP A 86 10.60 -0.55 11.07
CA ASP A 86 10.18 -0.74 12.47
C ASP A 86 9.48 -2.09 12.62
N PRO A 87 10.06 -3.05 13.36
CA PRO A 87 9.46 -4.38 13.53
C PRO A 87 8.08 -4.35 14.22
N SER A 88 7.81 -3.31 15.03
CA SER A 88 6.53 -3.18 15.73
C SER A 88 5.35 -2.89 14.79
N LEU A 89 5.64 -2.43 13.57
CA LEU A 89 4.66 -2.13 12.52
C LEU A 89 4.54 -3.25 11.48
N GLY A 90 5.36 -4.29 11.58
CA GLY A 90 5.41 -5.42 10.67
C GLY A 90 4.38 -6.50 10.98
N ARG A 91 4.24 -7.44 10.05
CA ARG A 91 3.38 -8.61 10.23
C ARG A 91 4.02 -9.59 11.20
N VAL A 92 3.32 -9.92 12.29
CA VAL A 92 3.74 -10.91 13.27
C VAL A 92 2.69 -12.03 13.35
N GLY A 93 3.08 -13.26 13.03
CA GLY A 93 2.20 -14.44 13.09
C GLY A 93 0.97 -14.31 12.17
N ARG A 94 -0.23 -14.39 12.74
CA ARG A 94 -1.50 -14.31 12.00
C ARG A 94 -2.06 -12.89 11.84
N MET A 95 -1.39 -11.89 12.42
CA MET A 95 -1.82 -10.51 12.29
C MET A 95 -1.48 -9.97 10.91
N LEU A 96 -2.46 -9.36 10.25
CA LEU A 96 -2.29 -8.71 8.96
C LEU A 96 -1.96 -7.21 9.13
N ILE A 97 -1.38 -6.84 10.27
CA ILE A 97 -0.85 -5.50 10.48
C ILE A 97 0.28 -5.32 9.47
N GLY A 98 0.31 -4.19 8.82
CA GLY A 98 1.32 -3.84 7.85
C GLY A 98 1.44 -2.33 7.83
N GLY A 99 2.61 -1.81 7.60
CA GLY A 99 2.83 -0.37 7.61
C GLY A 99 4.27 0.00 7.84
N GLU A 100 5.13 -1.00 8.07
CA GLU A 100 6.57 -0.85 8.21
C GLU A 100 7.18 -0.17 7.00
N GLU A 101 6.75 -0.53 5.79
CA GLU A 101 7.21 0.13 4.56
C GLU A 101 6.69 1.56 4.49
N ASN A 102 5.40 1.78 4.80
CA ASN A 102 4.81 3.11 4.79
C ASN A 102 5.48 4.04 5.79
N ASP A 103 5.85 3.53 6.96
CA ASP A 103 6.59 4.26 7.99
C ASP A 103 7.99 4.62 7.50
N PHE A 104 8.71 3.65 6.95
CA PHE A 104 10.04 3.86 6.39
C PHE A 104 10.03 4.92 5.28
N PHE A 105 9.11 4.82 4.32
CA PHE A 105 8.98 5.83 3.27
C PHE A 105 8.55 7.21 3.80
N GLU A 106 7.72 7.25 4.84
CA GLU A 106 7.35 8.53 5.48
C GLU A 106 8.58 9.20 6.10
N ARG A 107 9.48 8.44 6.75
CA ARG A 107 10.74 8.98 7.30
C ARG A 107 11.68 9.45 6.19
N LEU A 108 11.82 8.71 5.11
CA LEU A 108 12.59 9.11 3.93
C LEU A 108 12.07 10.44 3.35
N MET A 109 10.78 10.52 3.05
CA MET A 109 10.18 11.73 2.47
C MET A 109 10.26 12.94 3.40
N ARG A 110 10.15 12.76 4.72
CA ARG A 110 10.38 13.86 5.70
C ARG A 110 11.83 14.31 5.72
N GLY A 111 12.76 13.43 5.41
CA GLY A 111 14.17 13.76 5.23
C GLY A 111 14.50 14.43 3.90
N GLY A 112 13.49 14.70 3.06
CA GLY A 112 13.64 15.35 1.76
C GLY A 112 13.89 14.39 0.60
N GLU A 113 13.86 13.08 0.83
CA GLU A 113 14.10 12.09 -0.22
C GLU A 113 12.88 11.92 -1.14
N THR A 114 13.13 11.65 -2.40
CA THR A 114 12.10 11.38 -3.40
C THR A 114 11.98 9.89 -3.67
N CYS A 115 10.75 9.35 -3.60
CA CYS A 115 10.47 7.99 -4.06
C CYS A 115 10.30 8.00 -5.58
N TRP A 116 11.06 7.18 -6.30
CA TRP A 116 11.06 7.11 -7.75
C TRP A 116 10.31 5.88 -8.26
N TYR A 117 9.56 6.03 -9.34
CA TYR A 117 8.91 4.94 -10.05
C TYR A 117 9.76 4.49 -11.22
N VAL A 118 10.07 3.19 -11.28
CA VAL A 118 10.89 2.55 -12.31
C VAL A 118 10.04 1.52 -13.05
N PRO A 119 9.44 1.87 -14.20
CA PRO A 119 8.47 1.02 -14.90
C PRO A 119 9.04 -0.31 -15.38
N GLY A 120 10.36 -0.37 -15.66
CA GLY A 120 11.05 -1.59 -16.09
C GLY A 120 11.17 -2.68 -15.01
N ALA A 121 11.06 -2.32 -13.74
CA ALA A 121 11.00 -3.28 -12.64
C ALA A 121 9.56 -3.77 -12.44
N VAL A 122 9.17 -4.83 -13.16
CA VAL A 122 7.79 -5.34 -13.17
C VAL A 122 7.65 -6.54 -12.26
N MET A 123 6.65 -6.48 -11.38
CA MET A 123 6.24 -7.59 -10.52
C MET A 123 4.76 -7.95 -10.76
N TRP A 124 4.46 -9.23 -10.92
CA TRP A 124 3.11 -9.76 -10.86
C TRP A 124 2.82 -10.23 -9.44
N HIS A 125 1.88 -9.54 -8.79
CA HIS A 125 1.40 -9.93 -7.47
C HIS A 125 0.33 -10.99 -7.65
N ILE A 126 0.69 -12.26 -7.44
CA ILE A 126 -0.20 -13.40 -7.58
C ILE A 126 -1.18 -13.41 -6.41
N ILE A 127 -2.47 -13.33 -6.74
CA ILE A 127 -3.58 -13.28 -5.78
C ILE A 127 -4.30 -14.63 -5.81
N PRO A 128 -4.07 -15.49 -4.80
CA PRO A 128 -4.75 -16.77 -4.70
C PRO A 128 -6.20 -16.58 -4.22
N PRO A 129 -7.10 -17.57 -4.49
CA PRO A 129 -8.52 -17.46 -4.21
C PRO A 129 -8.87 -17.20 -2.74
N GLU A 130 -8.04 -17.64 -1.81
CA GLU A 130 -8.23 -17.45 -0.37
C GLU A 130 -8.22 -15.96 0.02
N LYS A 131 -7.42 -15.15 -0.69
CA LYS A 131 -7.38 -13.68 -0.51
C LYS A 131 -8.61 -12.96 -1.07
N LEU A 132 -9.43 -13.64 -1.85
CA LEU A 132 -10.64 -13.11 -2.48
C LEU A 132 -11.93 -13.46 -1.70
N THR A 133 -11.81 -14.13 -0.56
CA THR A 133 -12.95 -14.44 0.32
C THR A 133 -13.39 -13.21 1.12
N GLU A 134 -14.68 -13.12 1.45
CA GLU A 134 -15.21 -12.03 2.27
C GLU A 134 -14.52 -11.96 3.64
N SER A 135 -14.31 -13.09 4.28
CA SER A 135 -13.66 -13.17 5.58
C SER A 135 -12.23 -12.62 5.57
N TYR A 136 -11.45 -13.01 4.56
CA TYR A 136 -10.09 -12.48 4.39
C TYR A 136 -10.11 -10.98 4.13
N PHE A 137 -10.95 -10.52 3.21
CA PHE A 137 -11.06 -9.11 2.84
C PHE A 137 -11.42 -8.22 4.04
N ARG A 138 -12.43 -8.63 4.82
CA ARG A 138 -12.84 -7.90 6.03
C ARG A 138 -11.73 -7.84 7.06
N ARG A 139 -11.08 -8.98 7.34
CA ARG A 139 -9.94 -9.04 8.26
C ARG A 139 -8.78 -8.15 7.79
N LEU A 140 -8.45 -8.17 6.50
CA LEU A 140 -7.41 -7.33 5.90
C LEU A 140 -7.74 -5.85 6.08
N CYS A 141 -8.95 -5.43 5.73
CA CYS A 141 -9.39 -4.04 5.85
C CYS A 141 -9.39 -3.55 7.31
N TYR A 142 -9.84 -4.40 8.26
CA TYR A 142 -9.75 -4.10 9.68
C TYR A 142 -8.28 -3.85 10.11
N ASN A 143 -7.36 -4.72 9.71
CA ASN A 143 -5.95 -4.56 10.05
C ASN A 143 -5.29 -3.34 9.37
N VAL A 144 -5.75 -2.94 8.19
CA VAL A 144 -5.36 -1.64 7.58
C VAL A 144 -5.74 -0.49 8.52
N GLY A 145 -6.94 -0.51 9.09
CA GLY A 145 -7.37 0.49 10.07
C GLY A 145 -6.53 0.49 11.36
N VAL A 146 -6.23 -0.70 11.89
CA VAL A 146 -5.33 -0.85 13.06
C VAL A 146 -3.95 -0.27 12.75
N SER A 147 -3.38 -0.59 11.60
CA SER A 147 -2.08 -0.05 11.17
C SER A 147 -2.10 1.47 11.06
N GLN A 148 -3.18 2.06 10.53
CA GLN A 148 -3.36 3.51 10.47
C GLN A 148 -3.42 4.12 11.88
N ARG A 149 -4.10 3.47 12.84
CA ARG A 149 -4.16 3.91 14.23
C ARG A 149 -2.78 3.89 14.89
N LEU A 150 -2.04 2.79 14.76
CA LEU A 150 -0.69 2.65 15.34
C LEU A 150 0.23 3.77 14.82
N ARG A 151 0.31 3.96 13.51
CA ARG A 151 1.12 5.04 12.93
C ARG A 151 0.64 6.43 13.36
N ALA A 152 -0.67 6.65 13.43
CA ALA A 152 -1.22 7.91 13.91
C ALA A 152 -0.85 8.18 15.38
N GLY A 153 -0.73 7.14 16.21
CA GLY A 153 -0.23 7.22 17.59
C GLY A 153 1.24 7.62 17.65
N ILE A 154 2.11 6.93 16.92
CA ILE A 154 3.55 7.22 16.84
C ILE A 154 3.80 8.69 16.47
N TYR A 155 3.08 9.20 15.49
CA TYR A 155 3.25 10.56 15.00
C TYR A 155 2.33 11.59 15.65
N ARG A 156 1.60 11.23 16.71
CA ARG A 156 0.63 12.09 17.41
C ARG A 156 -0.38 12.77 16.47
N ARG A 157 -0.83 12.05 15.43
CA ARG A 157 -1.71 12.58 14.36
C ARG A 157 -3.09 11.94 14.33
N TYR A 158 -3.52 11.35 15.45
CA TYR A 158 -4.80 10.66 15.50
C TYR A 158 -6.00 11.56 15.10
N PRO A 159 -6.12 12.82 15.55
CA PRO A 159 -7.20 13.70 15.09
C PRO A 159 -7.21 13.88 13.58
N LYS A 160 -6.02 14.04 12.96
CA LYS A 160 -5.90 14.14 11.50
C LYS A 160 -6.35 12.84 10.81
N ALA A 161 -6.01 11.68 11.36
CA ALA A 161 -6.45 10.39 10.82
C ALA A 161 -7.98 10.25 10.85
N VAL A 162 -8.63 10.71 11.93
CA VAL A 162 -10.10 10.72 12.06
C VAL A 162 -10.74 11.64 11.01
N VAL A 163 -10.25 12.87 10.87
CA VAL A 163 -10.76 13.81 9.85
C VAL A 163 -10.64 13.23 8.44
N LEU A 164 -9.48 12.67 8.11
CA LEU A 164 -9.27 12.02 6.82
C LEU A 164 -10.21 10.83 6.61
N GLU A 165 -10.51 10.08 7.66
CA GLU A 165 -11.46 8.95 7.57
C GLU A 165 -12.89 9.44 7.34
N CYS A 166 -13.33 10.54 7.96
CA CYS A 166 -14.61 11.18 7.67
C CYS A 166 -14.69 11.64 6.20
N MET A 167 -13.64 12.27 5.69
CA MET A 167 -13.58 12.67 4.27
C MET A 167 -13.67 11.47 3.33
N LYS A 168 -12.99 10.37 3.65
CA LYS A 168 -13.07 9.13 2.89
C LYS A 168 -14.45 8.49 2.95
N TRP A 169 -15.19 8.63 4.05
CA TRP A 169 -16.58 8.20 4.13
C TRP A 169 -17.46 9.01 3.18
N ALA A 170 -17.34 10.34 3.19
CA ALA A 170 -18.08 11.19 2.26
C ALA A 170 -17.80 10.79 0.79
N ALA A 171 -16.51 10.62 0.44
CA ALA A 171 -16.12 10.16 -0.88
C ALA A 171 -16.68 8.75 -1.21
N THR A 172 -16.70 7.84 -0.25
CA THR A 172 -17.24 6.48 -0.41
C THR A 172 -18.74 6.54 -0.74
N LEU A 173 -19.51 7.34 -0.02
CA LEU A 173 -20.95 7.50 -0.27
C LEU A 173 -21.22 8.07 -1.66
N LEU A 174 -20.50 9.13 -2.05
CA LEU A 174 -20.63 9.73 -3.38
C LEU A 174 -20.28 8.73 -4.50
N LEU A 175 -19.17 8.02 -4.37
CA LEU A 175 -18.75 7.00 -5.34
C LEU A 175 -19.75 5.85 -5.43
N SER A 176 -20.38 5.49 -4.31
CA SER A 176 -21.39 4.42 -4.28
C SER A 176 -22.61 4.71 -5.13
N LEU A 177 -22.92 6.00 -5.38
CA LEU A 177 -24.01 6.40 -6.26
C LEU A 177 -23.72 6.15 -7.75
N THR A 178 -22.44 6.07 -8.13
CA THR A 178 -21.99 5.93 -9.52
C THR A 178 -21.55 4.51 -9.88
N MET A 179 -21.54 3.60 -8.91
CA MET A 179 -21.06 2.23 -9.08
C MET A 179 -22.22 1.23 -9.08
N SER A 180 -21.98 0.03 -9.63
CA SER A 180 -22.96 -1.06 -9.50
C SER A 180 -23.20 -1.41 -8.03
N PRO A 181 -24.43 -1.83 -7.64
CA PRO A 181 -24.78 -2.11 -6.23
C PRO A 181 -23.82 -3.08 -5.56
N ARG A 182 -23.35 -4.09 -6.28
CA ARG A 182 -22.39 -5.07 -5.78
C ARG A 182 -21.05 -4.44 -5.42
N LYS A 183 -20.49 -3.59 -6.29
CA LYS A 183 -19.23 -2.88 -6.03
C LYS A 183 -19.38 -1.84 -4.91
N SER A 184 -20.50 -1.14 -4.87
CA SER A 184 -20.81 -0.17 -3.80
C SER A 184 -20.86 -0.84 -2.43
N LEU A 185 -21.53 -1.99 -2.32
CA LEU A 185 -21.60 -2.75 -1.08
C LEU A 185 -20.20 -3.12 -0.55
N TRP A 186 -19.31 -3.60 -1.44
CA TRP A 186 -17.95 -3.97 -1.04
C TRP A 186 -17.09 -2.75 -0.68
N LEU A 187 -17.30 -1.62 -1.34
CA LEU A 187 -16.63 -0.37 -1.02
C LEU A 187 -17.04 0.15 0.37
N ILE A 188 -18.33 0.11 0.69
CA ILE A 188 -18.87 0.48 2.01
C ILE A 188 -18.34 -0.49 3.09
N ARG A 189 -18.36 -1.79 2.85
CA ARG A 189 -17.78 -2.80 3.78
C ARG A 189 -16.31 -2.55 4.04
N MET A 190 -15.53 -2.28 3.00
CA MET A 190 -14.11 -1.90 3.14
C MET A 190 -13.95 -0.72 4.09
N ARG A 191 -14.69 0.36 3.84
CA ARG A 191 -14.60 1.58 4.65
C ARG A 191 -15.00 1.31 6.09
N TYR A 192 -16.08 0.57 6.30
CA TYR A 192 -16.54 0.19 7.63
C TYR A 192 -15.48 -0.59 8.42
N GLU A 193 -14.87 -1.62 7.81
CA GLU A 193 -13.85 -2.41 8.51
C GLU A 193 -12.57 -1.60 8.80
N ILE A 194 -12.15 -0.71 7.87
CA ILE A 194 -11.03 0.20 8.12
C ILE A 194 -11.34 1.13 9.30
N SER A 195 -12.53 1.72 9.33
CA SER A 195 -12.95 2.57 10.45
C SER A 195 -12.98 1.81 11.76
N ARG A 196 -13.53 0.58 11.78
CA ARG A 196 -13.52 -0.27 12.98
C ARG A 196 -12.10 -0.48 13.51
N GLY A 197 -11.13 -0.75 12.62
CA GLY A 197 -9.73 -0.90 13.00
C GLY A 197 -9.12 0.41 13.51
N LEU A 198 -9.40 1.53 12.85
CA LEU A 198 -8.91 2.85 13.24
C LEU A 198 -9.42 3.27 14.65
N PHE A 199 -10.68 2.93 14.95
CA PHE A 199 -11.32 3.26 16.24
C PHE A 199 -11.19 2.14 17.28
N SER A 200 -10.60 1.00 16.94
CA SER A 200 -10.39 -0.07 17.91
C SER A 200 -9.50 0.43 19.05
N ARG A 201 -9.85 0.06 20.28
CA ARG A 201 -8.90 0.16 21.39
C ARG A 201 -7.88 -0.95 21.15
N THR A 202 -6.67 -0.61 20.71
CA THR A 202 -5.57 -1.58 20.70
C THR A 202 -5.24 -1.89 22.14
N GLY A 203 -5.94 -2.90 22.72
CA GLY A 203 -5.44 -3.56 23.89
C GLY A 203 -4.26 -4.42 23.45
N HIS A 204 -3.10 -4.20 24.05
CA HIS A 204 -1.97 -5.11 24.00
C HIS A 204 -2.36 -6.43 24.62
#